data_f8417c43c778fd66c352903ff4340101
#
_entry.id   f8417c43c778fd66c352903ff4340101
#
_cell.length_a   1.000
_cell.length_b   1.000
_cell.length_c   1.000
_cell.angle_alpha   90.00
_cell.angle_beta   90.00
_cell.angle_gamma   90.00
#
_symmetry.space_group_name_H-M   'P 1'
#
loop_
_entity.id
_entity.type
_entity.pdbx_description
1 polymer ?
#
loop_
_entity_poly.entity_id
_entity_poly.type
_entity_poly.pdbx_seq_one_letter_code
_entity_poly.pdbx_strand_id
1 'polypeptide(L)'
;MLNQFSRTELIFGKEAMEKLAGSRVAIFGIGGVGGFTAEALARSGVGTLDIIDDDKVCLTNINRQIFATRKTVGRYKVEAAKERLLEINPDMTVNCWQTFYTPEIADQFDFSQYDYVVDAIDTVTGKIELVMNAQKCRTPIICSMGAGNKVDPTRFEVADIYSTSVCPLARVMRYELKKRGVRKLKVVYSKEKPITPADDMAISCKQHCVCPPGTKRKCTHRNQVPGSNAFVPSVVGLIIAGEVIKDITGFRGVK
;
A
#
# COMPACT_ATOMS: atom_id res chain seq x y z
N MET A 1 -25.06 -14.95 14.40
CA MET A 1 -25.45 -15.37 13.04
C MET A 1 -24.18 -15.44 12.20
N LEU A 2 -23.99 -16.46 11.34
CA LEU A 2 -22.80 -16.56 10.48
C LEU A 2 -22.79 -15.41 9.45
N ASN A 3 -21.61 -14.83 9.24
CA ASN A 3 -21.36 -13.78 8.24
C ASN A 3 -20.01 -14.00 7.55
N GLN A 4 -19.62 -13.14 6.62
CA GLN A 4 -18.38 -13.22 5.86
C GLN A 4 -17.11 -13.18 6.73
N PHE A 5 -17.19 -12.68 7.96
CA PHE A 5 -16.06 -12.55 8.90
C PHE A 5 -16.00 -13.65 9.97
N SER A 6 -16.96 -14.59 9.99
CA SER A 6 -17.06 -15.59 11.08
C SER A 6 -15.77 -16.41 11.27
N ARG A 7 -15.05 -16.72 10.19
CA ARG A 7 -13.75 -17.43 10.30
C ARG A 7 -12.63 -16.55 10.84
N THR A 8 -12.65 -15.26 10.55
CA THR A 8 -11.71 -14.28 11.11
C THR A 8 -11.97 -14.10 12.61
N GLU A 9 -13.24 -14.05 13.01
CA GLU A 9 -13.66 -13.97 14.41
C GLU A 9 -13.22 -15.18 15.25
N LEU A 10 -13.18 -16.39 14.66
CA LEU A 10 -12.64 -17.58 15.35
C LEU A 10 -11.15 -17.43 15.72
N ILE A 11 -10.39 -16.61 14.99
CA ILE A 11 -8.95 -16.39 15.25
C ILE A 11 -8.74 -15.22 16.20
N PHE A 12 -9.42 -14.10 15.95
CA PHE A 12 -9.16 -12.84 16.66
C PHE A 12 -10.13 -12.56 17.81
N GLY A 13 -11.28 -13.21 17.82
CA GLY A 13 -12.35 -13.01 18.80
C GLY A 13 -13.26 -11.82 18.47
N LYS A 14 -14.41 -11.79 19.12
CA LYS A 14 -15.47 -10.80 18.88
C LYS A 14 -15.04 -9.36 19.14
N GLU A 15 -14.35 -9.11 20.25
CA GLU A 15 -13.84 -7.76 20.61
C GLU A 15 -12.91 -7.18 19.54
N ALA A 16 -12.03 -8.03 18.96
CA ALA A 16 -11.16 -7.62 17.87
C ALA A 16 -11.94 -7.27 16.60
N MET A 17 -12.99 -8.03 16.29
CA MET A 17 -13.85 -7.73 15.14
C MET A 17 -14.62 -6.42 15.32
N GLU A 18 -15.08 -6.12 16.52
CA GLU A 18 -15.73 -4.83 16.85
C GLU A 18 -14.74 -3.66 16.69
N LYS A 19 -13.48 -3.82 17.13
CA LYS A 19 -12.41 -2.82 16.90
C LYS A 19 -12.15 -2.59 15.41
N LEU A 20 -12.05 -3.66 14.63
CA LEU A 20 -11.84 -3.55 13.18
C LEU A 20 -13.01 -2.86 12.49
N ALA A 21 -14.25 -3.21 12.85
CA ALA A 21 -15.46 -2.59 12.29
C ALA A 21 -15.56 -1.09 12.61
N GLY A 22 -15.04 -0.65 13.75
CA GLY A 22 -14.97 0.76 14.14
C GLY A 22 -13.76 1.50 13.58
N SER A 23 -12.80 0.81 12.97
CA SER A 23 -11.52 1.42 12.57
C SER A 23 -11.57 2.11 11.21
N ARG A 24 -10.80 3.18 11.07
CA ARG A 24 -10.56 3.96 9.85
C ARG A 24 -9.09 3.89 9.45
N VAL A 25 -8.80 3.31 8.29
CA VAL A 25 -7.43 3.13 7.78
C VAL A 25 -7.25 3.92 6.49
N ALA A 26 -6.19 4.74 6.41
CA ALA A 26 -5.81 5.44 5.19
C ALA A 26 -4.72 4.66 4.43
N ILE A 27 -4.91 4.45 3.12
CA ILE A 27 -3.97 3.74 2.26
C ILE A 27 -3.53 4.68 1.15
N PHE A 28 -2.30 5.12 1.21
CA PHE A 28 -1.67 5.96 0.20
C PHE A 28 -0.98 5.09 -0.85
N GLY A 29 -1.52 5.14 -2.08
CA GLY A 29 -1.09 4.31 -3.22
C GLY A 29 -1.90 3.02 -3.37
N ILE A 30 -2.75 2.94 -4.42
CA ILE A 30 -3.59 1.77 -4.74
C ILE A 30 -2.99 1.02 -5.94
N GLY A 31 -1.72 0.68 -5.80
CA GLY A 31 -0.96 -0.10 -6.75
C GLY A 31 -0.92 -1.59 -6.43
N GLY A 32 0.20 -2.25 -6.79
CA GLY A 32 0.42 -3.69 -6.55
C GLY A 32 0.52 -4.08 -5.09
N VAL A 33 0.94 -3.18 -4.20
CA VAL A 33 0.99 -3.40 -2.74
C VAL A 33 -0.31 -2.93 -2.09
N GLY A 34 -0.64 -1.63 -2.22
CA GLY A 34 -1.78 -1.06 -1.53
C GLY A 34 -3.12 -1.64 -1.96
N GLY A 35 -3.26 -2.11 -3.21
CA GLY A 35 -4.46 -2.81 -3.67
C GLY A 35 -4.72 -4.11 -2.90
N PHE A 36 -3.71 -4.94 -2.72
CA PHE A 36 -3.83 -6.18 -1.93
C PHE A 36 -4.00 -5.88 -0.44
N THR A 37 -3.38 -4.81 0.06
CA THR A 37 -3.62 -4.35 1.43
C THR A 37 -5.09 -3.96 1.63
N ALA A 38 -5.65 -3.15 0.73
CA ALA A 38 -7.05 -2.71 0.81
C ALA A 38 -8.02 -3.89 0.76
N GLU A 39 -7.82 -4.83 -0.17
CA GLU A 39 -8.67 -6.02 -0.27
C GLU A 39 -8.59 -6.89 1.00
N ALA A 40 -7.40 -7.11 1.55
CA ALA A 40 -7.23 -7.90 2.76
C ALA A 40 -7.88 -7.24 3.99
N LEU A 41 -7.79 -5.91 4.13
CA LEU A 41 -8.44 -5.17 5.21
C LEU A 41 -9.97 -5.23 5.10
N ALA A 42 -10.52 -5.07 3.88
CA ALA A 42 -11.96 -5.23 3.64
C ALA A 42 -12.47 -6.64 4.00
N ARG A 43 -11.71 -7.68 3.61
CA ARG A 43 -12.00 -9.09 3.95
C ARG A 43 -11.86 -9.41 5.43
N SER A 44 -11.18 -8.56 6.18
CA SER A 44 -10.98 -8.71 7.62
C SER A 44 -11.93 -7.88 8.47
N GLY A 45 -12.85 -7.11 7.85
CA GLY A 45 -13.91 -6.38 8.55
C GLY A 45 -13.52 -4.99 9.01
N VAL A 46 -12.49 -4.34 8.42
CA VAL A 46 -12.22 -2.91 8.66
C VAL A 46 -13.39 -2.08 8.16
N GLY A 47 -13.90 -1.18 9.01
CA GLY A 47 -15.14 -0.45 8.75
C GLY A 47 -14.97 0.72 7.78
N THR A 48 -13.83 1.41 7.78
CA THR A 48 -13.61 2.55 6.87
C THR A 48 -12.22 2.50 6.25
N LEU A 49 -12.16 2.65 4.93
CA LEU A 49 -10.94 2.85 4.17
C LEU A 49 -10.95 4.19 3.45
N ASP A 50 -9.92 4.98 3.66
CA ASP A 50 -9.56 6.11 2.80
C ASP A 50 -8.50 5.63 1.82
N ILE A 51 -8.79 5.66 0.53
CA ILE A 51 -7.90 5.17 -0.53
C ILE A 51 -7.47 6.32 -1.42
N ILE A 52 -6.16 6.51 -1.54
CA ILE A 52 -5.55 7.68 -2.14
C ILE A 52 -4.66 7.25 -3.33
N ASP A 53 -5.03 7.61 -4.55
CA ASP A 53 -4.25 7.38 -5.78
C ASP A 53 -4.81 8.24 -6.92
N ASP A 54 -3.97 8.93 -7.69
CA ASP A 54 -4.40 9.78 -8.80
C ASP A 54 -4.37 9.06 -10.16
N ASP A 55 -3.81 7.87 -10.22
CA ASP A 55 -3.61 7.14 -11.46
C ASP A 55 -4.91 6.47 -11.95
N LYS A 56 -4.94 6.28 -13.27
CA LYS A 56 -5.88 5.35 -13.93
C LYS A 56 -5.26 3.97 -14.06
N VAL A 57 -6.11 2.96 -14.12
CA VAL A 57 -5.70 1.59 -14.42
C VAL A 57 -5.12 1.53 -15.83
N CYS A 58 -3.85 1.11 -15.95
CA CYS A 58 -3.16 0.89 -17.20
C CYS A 58 -3.14 -0.61 -17.55
N LEU A 59 -3.08 -0.94 -18.84
CA LEU A 59 -2.98 -2.33 -19.30
C LEU A 59 -1.83 -3.10 -18.62
N THR A 60 -0.66 -2.44 -18.46
CA THR A 60 0.52 -3.04 -17.82
C THR A 60 0.39 -3.22 -16.30
N ASN A 61 -0.70 -2.76 -15.68
CA ASN A 61 -0.97 -3.00 -14.28
C ASN A 61 -1.62 -4.36 -14.01
N ILE A 62 -2.25 -4.97 -15.01
CA ILE A 62 -2.99 -6.23 -14.89
C ILE A 62 -2.13 -7.36 -14.33
N ASN A 63 -0.83 -7.33 -14.62
CA ASN A 63 0.09 -8.38 -14.16
C ASN A 63 0.28 -8.43 -12.63
N ARG A 64 -0.12 -7.37 -11.87
CA ARG A 64 0.20 -7.28 -10.43
C ARG A 64 -0.77 -6.49 -9.56
N GLN A 65 -1.70 -5.73 -10.14
CA GLN A 65 -2.65 -4.93 -9.37
C GLN A 65 -4.02 -5.61 -9.35
N ILE A 66 -4.53 -5.92 -8.16
CA ILE A 66 -5.74 -6.75 -7.99
C ILE A 66 -6.99 -6.11 -8.60
N PHE A 67 -7.08 -4.78 -8.60
CA PHE A 67 -8.20 -4.04 -9.18
C PHE A 67 -8.04 -3.78 -10.68
N ALA A 68 -6.88 -4.14 -11.26
CA ALA A 68 -6.62 -3.98 -12.68
C ALA A 68 -7.06 -5.22 -13.46
N THR A 69 -8.10 -5.06 -14.25
CA THR A 69 -8.63 -6.06 -15.18
C THR A 69 -8.84 -5.41 -16.54
N ARG A 70 -9.10 -6.20 -17.59
CA ARG A 70 -9.45 -5.64 -18.89
C ARG A 70 -10.70 -4.73 -18.85
N LYS A 71 -11.63 -4.98 -17.92
CA LYS A 71 -12.84 -4.17 -17.72
C LYS A 71 -12.58 -2.84 -17.03
N THR A 72 -11.52 -2.74 -16.22
CA THR A 72 -11.21 -1.55 -15.42
C THR A 72 -10.14 -0.67 -16.05
N VAL A 73 -9.45 -1.10 -17.14
CA VAL A 73 -8.48 -0.27 -17.86
C VAL A 73 -9.11 1.07 -18.28
N GLY A 74 -8.43 2.19 -17.94
CA GLY A 74 -8.89 3.55 -18.22
C GLY A 74 -9.69 4.21 -17.08
N ARG A 75 -10.22 3.45 -16.13
CA ARG A 75 -10.90 3.96 -14.94
C ARG A 75 -9.88 4.43 -13.90
N TYR A 76 -10.26 5.34 -13.01
CA TYR A 76 -9.42 5.66 -11.86
C TYR A 76 -9.27 4.45 -10.94
N LYS A 77 -8.06 4.24 -10.42
CA LYS A 77 -7.77 3.09 -9.55
C LYS A 77 -8.64 3.07 -8.30
N VAL A 78 -8.85 4.24 -7.68
CA VAL A 78 -9.67 4.37 -6.47
C VAL A 78 -11.13 4.01 -6.73
N GLU A 79 -11.68 4.33 -7.92
CA GLU A 79 -13.05 3.95 -8.29
C GLU A 79 -13.20 2.45 -8.52
N ALA A 80 -12.27 1.85 -9.27
CA ALA A 80 -12.24 0.41 -9.50
C ALA A 80 -12.04 -0.37 -8.18
N ALA A 81 -11.21 0.18 -7.27
CA ALA A 81 -11.01 -0.38 -5.96
C ALA A 81 -12.28 -0.31 -5.10
N LYS A 82 -12.94 0.86 -5.04
CA LYS A 82 -14.18 1.04 -4.26
C LYS A 82 -15.26 0.04 -4.66
N GLU A 83 -15.51 -0.12 -5.95
CA GLU A 83 -16.50 -1.08 -6.46
C GLU A 83 -16.19 -2.50 -5.95
N ARG A 84 -14.95 -2.95 -6.11
CA ARG A 84 -14.52 -4.27 -5.67
C ARG A 84 -14.58 -4.44 -4.15
N LEU A 85 -14.20 -3.42 -3.38
CA LEU A 85 -14.20 -3.48 -1.91
C LEU A 85 -15.63 -3.57 -1.36
N LEU A 86 -16.59 -2.85 -1.97
CA LEU A 86 -18.00 -2.90 -1.59
C LEU A 86 -18.69 -4.22 -2.00
N GLU A 87 -18.21 -4.91 -3.05
CA GLU A 87 -18.65 -6.29 -3.35
C GLU A 87 -18.23 -7.28 -2.27
N ILE A 88 -17.08 -7.02 -1.59
CA ILE A 88 -16.53 -7.89 -0.54
C ILE A 88 -17.18 -7.58 0.82
N ASN A 89 -17.29 -6.30 1.15
CA ASN A 89 -17.85 -5.81 2.40
C ASN A 89 -18.78 -4.62 2.10
N PRO A 90 -20.08 -4.89 1.87
CA PRO A 90 -21.04 -3.84 1.51
C PRO A 90 -21.31 -2.83 2.63
N ASP A 91 -21.02 -3.19 3.89
CA ASP A 91 -21.28 -2.35 5.06
C ASP A 91 -20.12 -1.38 5.36
N MET A 92 -18.99 -1.50 4.65
CA MET A 92 -17.85 -0.62 4.85
C MET A 92 -18.01 0.75 4.17
N THR A 93 -17.36 1.76 4.72
CA THR A 93 -17.22 3.07 4.07
C THR A 93 -15.90 3.12 3.28
N VAL A 94 -15.98 3.50 1.99
CA VAL A 94 -14.79 3.71 1.14
C VAL A 94 -14.77 5.14 0.62
N ASN A 95 -13.83 5.94 1.14
CA ASN A 95 -13.57 7.30 0.71
C ASN A 95 -12.48 7.31 -0.36
N CYS A 96 -12.78 7.84 -1.55
CA CYS A 96 -11.87 7.87 -2.69
C CYS A 96 -11.26 9.26 -2.85
N TRP A 97 -9.93 9.31 -2.86
CA TRP A 97 -9.15 10.53 -3.08
C TRP A 97 -8.36 10.40 -4.38
N GLN A 98 -8.85 11.01 -5.45
CA GLN A 98 -8.19 11.01 -6.78
C GLN A 98 -7.08 12.06 -6.81
N THR A 99 -6.07 11.89 -5.96
CA THR A 99 -4.99 12.84 -5.81
C THR A 99 -3.64 12.17 -5.63
N PHE A 100 -2.60 12.86 -6.09
CA PHE A 100 -1.21 12.47 -5.87
C PHE A 100 -0.70 13.13 -4.59
N TYR A 101 -0.37 12.31 -3.61
CA TYR A 101 0.10 12.82 -2.32
C TYR A 101 1.47 13.45 -2.43
N THR A 102 1.54 14.74 -2.08
CA THR A 102 2.76 15.55 -2.02
C THR A 102 2.73 16.44 -0.76
N PRO A 103 3.87 17.04 -0.37
CA PRO A 103 3.89 17.97 0.76
C PRO A 103 2.90 19.13 0.63
N GLU A 104 2.68 19.63 -0.60
CA GLU A 104 1.82 20.80 -0.85
C GLU A 104 0.34 20.54 -0.59
N ILE A 105 -0.07 19.29 -0.59
CA ILE A 105 -1.48 18.88 -0.33
C ILE A 105 -1.65 18.12 0.98
N ALA A 106 -0.56 17.93 1.72
CA ALA A 106 -0.57 17.12 2.94
C ALA A 106 -1.59 17.62 3.98
N ASP A 107 -1.81 18.93 4.06
CA ASP A 107 -2.77 19.57 4.97
C ASP A 107 -4.25 19.24 4.65
N GLN A 108 -4.54 18.65 3.48
CA GLN A 108 -5.88 18.17 3.14
C GLN A 108 -6.26 16.88 3.90
N PHE A 109 -5.28 16.24 4.53
CA PHE A 109 -5.44 14.98 5.25
C PHE A 109 -5.23 15.18 6.75
N ASP A 110 -6.30 15.04 7.52
CA ASP A 110 -6.21 15.04 8.98
C ASP A 110 -5.84 13.65 9.49
N PHE A 111 -4.55 13.45 9.75
CA PHE A 111 -4.00 12.18 10.22
C PHE A 111 -4.54 11.76 11.59
N SER A 112 -5.06 12.69 12.40
CA SER A 112 -5.64 12.37 13.70
C SER A 112 -6.95 11.58 13.61
N GLN A 113 -7.60 11.58 12.45
CA GLN A 113 -8.84 10.84 12.19
C GLN A 113 -8.60 9.38 11.77
N TYR A 114 -7.35 8.98 11.57
CA TYR A 114 -7.02 7.61 11.16
C TYR A 114 -6.50 6.80 12.35
N ASP A 115 -7.02 5.59 12.50
CA ASP A 115 -6.48 4.61 13.45
C ASP A 115 -5.17 4.00 12.95
N TYR A 116 -4.98 4.02 11.62
CA TYR A 116 -3.75 3.51 10.99
C TYR A 116 -3.51 4.14 9.60
N VAL A 117 -2.25 4.31 9.26
CA VAL A 117 -1.82 4.79 7.93
C VAL A 117 -0.95 3.72 7.26
N VAL A 118 -1.24 3.43 6.00
CA VAL A 118 -0.44 2.57 5.13
C VAL A 118 0.20 3.40 4.03
N ASP A 119 1.52 3.39 3.99
CA ASP A 119 2.31 3.99 2.92
C ASP A 119 2.70 2.93 1.89
N ALA A 120 2.03 2.93 0.75
CA ALA A 120 2.31 2.08 -0.41
C ALA A 120 2.64 2.88 -1.68
N ILE A 121 3.01 4.17 -1.55
CA ILE A 121 3.46 5.01 -2.67
C ILE A 121 4.92 4.72 -3.03
N ASP A 122 5.37 5.20 -4.19
CA ASP A 122 6.71 4.95 -4.72
C ASP A 122 7.65 6.17 -4.70
N THR A 123 7.17 7.32 -4.24
CA THR A 123 7.96 8.56 -4.18
C THR A 123 8.57 8.79 -2.81
N VAL A 124 9.88 9.02 -2.77
CA VAL A 124 10.62 9.25 -1.51
C VAL A 124 10.09 10.46 -0.76
N THR A 125 9.85 11.57 -1.45
CA THR A 125 9.35 12.81 -0.85
C THR A 125 7.99 12.61 -0.18
N GLY A 126 7.04 11.98 -0.88
CA GLY A 126 5.73 11.67 -0.32
C GLY A 126 5.81 10.70 0.87
N LYS A 127 6.68 9.67 0.81
CA LYS A 127 6.89 8.75 1.94
C LYS A 127 7.39 9.46 3.19
N ILE A 128 8.36 10.37 3.02
CA ILE A 128 8.89 11.15 4.15
C ILE A 128 7.78 11.99 4.76
N GLU A 129 7.00 12.68 3.94
CA GLU A 129 5.90 13.53 4.39
C GLU A 129 4.83 12.74 5.13
N LEU A 130 4.44 11.56 4.61
CA LEU A 130 3.51 10.64 5.31
C LEU A 130 4.01 10.27 6.71
N VAL A 131 5.29 9.92 6.82
CA VAL A 131 5.89 9.55 8.11
C VAL A 131 5.90 10.74 9.07
N MET A 132 6.26 11.94 8.59
CA MET A 132 6.32 13.15 9.42
C MET A 132 4.93 13.54 9.93
N ASN A 133 3.90 13.50 9.09
CA ASN A 133 2.52 13.83 9.48
C ASN A 133 1.93 12.77 10.43
N ALA A 134 2.15 11.50 10.16
CA ALA A 134 1.72 10.43 11.06
C ALA A 134 2.36 10.57 12.45
N GLN A 135 3.66 10.90 12.53
CA GLN A 135 4.33 11.14 13.80
C GLN A 135 3.80 12.37 14.54
N LYS A 136 3.56 13.47 13.82
CA LYS A 136 2.99 14.72 14.39
C LYS A 136 1.65 14.43 15.07
N CYS A 137 0.81 13.60 14.46
CA CYS A 137 -0.51 13.21 14.99
C CYS A 137 -0.46 11.98 15.89
N ARG A 138 0.70 11.34 16.07
CA ARG A 138 0.87 10.05 16.79
C ARG A 138 0.04 8.91 16.19
N THR A 139 -0.28 8.99 14.92
CA THR A 139 -1.01 7.95 14.20
C THR A 139 -0.05 6.81 13.81
N PRO A 140 -0.39 5.56 14.10
CA PRO A 140 0.41 4.42 13.66
C PRO A 140 0.56 4.39 12.14
N ILE A 141 1.78 4.08 11.66
CA ILE A 141 2.07 4.00 10.23
C ILE A 141 2.96 2.80 9.94
N ILE A 142 2.70 2.12 8.81
CA ILE A 142 3.56 1.11 8.22
C ILE A 142 3.89 1.47 6.78
N CYS A 143 5.17 1.35 6.41
CA CYS A 143 5.63 1.70 5.08
C CYS A 143 6.10 0.47 4.29
N SER A 144 5.61 0.34 3.05
CA SER A 144 6.20 -0.58 2.09
C SER A 144 7.52 -0.03 1.56
N MET A 145 8.58 -0.83 1.63
CA MET A 145 9.81 -0.52 0.92
C MET A 145 9.74 -1.07 -0.53
N GLY A 146 10.87 -1.08 -1.24
CA GLY A 146 10.90 -1.45 -2.66
C GLY A 146 10.47 -2.90 -2.92
N ALA A 147 9.37 -3.10 -3.65
CA ALA A 147 8.86 -4.39 -4.09
C ALA A 147 9.15 -4.70 -5.57
N GLY A 148 9.69 -3.75 -6.33
CA GLY A 148 10.06 -3.97 -7.74
C GLY A 148 11.38 -4.71 -7.89
N ASN A 149 11.58 -5.33 -9.08
CA ASN A 149 12.80 -6.05 -9.47
C ASN A 149 13.15 -7.20 -8.50
N LYS A 150 12.15 -7.96 -8.06
CA LYS A 150 12.26 -9.08 -7.14
C LYS A 150 11.39 -10.25 -7.58
N VAL A 151 11.80 -11.45 -7.20
CA VAL A 151 11.12 -12.71 -7.54
C VAL A 151 10.88 -13.62 -6.34
N ASP A 152 11.49 -13.33 -5.20
CA ASP A 152 11.33 -14.15 -3.99
C ASP A 152 10.50 -13.41 -2.92
N PRO A 153 9.18 -13.69 -2.83
CA PRO A 153 8.32 -13.06 -1.84
C PRO A 153 8.61 -13.53 -0.41
N THR A 154 9.29 -14.68 -0.23
CA THR A 154 9.60 -15.22 1.10
C THR A 154 10.71 -14.45 1.82
N ARG A 155 11.43 -13.57 1.11
CA ARG A 155 12.50 -12.74 1.66
C ARG A 155 12.01 -11.39 2.20
N PHE A 156 10.68 -11.17 2.22
CA PHE A 156 10.11 -10.00 2.87
C PHE A 156 9.92 -10.23 4.36
N GLU A 157 10.24 -9.21 5.14
CA GLU A 157 10.05 -9.21 6.58
C GLU A 157 9.57 -7.85 7.09
N VAL A 158 8.97 -7.87 8.26
CA VAL A 158 8.59 -6.69 9.03
C VAL A 158 9.74 -6.31 9.95
N ALA A 159 10.17 -5.06 9.90
CA ALA A 159 11.26 -4.57 10.73
C ALA A 159 11.10 -3.09 11.08
N ASP A 160 11.91 -2.62 12.03
CA ASP A 160 12.17 -1.19 12.14
C ASP A 160 13.06 -0.74 10.97
N ILE A 161 12.81 0.46 10.44
CA ILE A 161 13.57 1.02 9.32
C ILE A 161 15.09 0.99 9.57
N TYR A 162 15.52 1.19 10.82
CA TYR A 162 16.95 1.21 11.20
C TYR A 162 17.57 -0.19 11.30
N SER A 163 16.75 -1.24 11.34
CA SER A 163 17.20 -2.64 11.29
C SER A 163 17.21 -3.24 9.88
N THR A 164 16.84 -2.44 8.85
CA THR A 164 16.79 -2.93 7.46
C THR A 164 18.17 -3.01 6.82
N SER A 165 18.31 -3.91 5.85
CA SER A 165 19.52 -4.12 5.06
C SER A 165 19.20 -4.25 3.57
N VAL A 166 20.19 -4.29 2.70
CA VAL A 166 20.12 -4.60 1.25
C VAL A 166 19.23 -3.65 0.43
N CYS A 167 18.02 -3.31 0.87
CA CYS A 167 17.05 -2.53 0.11
C CYS A 167 17.53 -1.09 -0.16
N PRO A 168 17.68 -0.64 -1.42
CA PRO A 168 18.14 0.72 -1.74
C PRO A 168 17.18 1.79 -1.24
N LEU A 169 15.87 1.59 -1.38
CA LEU A 169 14.86 2.55 -0.90
C LEU A 169 14.92 2.70 0.62
N ALA A 170 15.03 1.60 1.36
CA ALA A 170 15.16 1.65 2.81
C ALA A 170 16.43 2.41 3.25
N ARG A 171 17.53 2.29 2.50
CA ARG A 171 18.77 3.06 2.77
C ARG A 171 18.54 4.56 2.65
N VAL A 172 17.85 5.01 1.60
CA VAL A 172 17.51 6.42 1.41
C VAL A 172 16.59 6.90 2.52
N MET A 173 15.52 6.14 2.82
CA MET A 173 14.56 6.48 3.88
C MET A 173 15.24 6.58 5.25
N ARG A 174 16.12 5.65 5.62
CA ARG A 174 16.88 5.73 6.88
C ARG A 174 17.67 7.03 7.01
N TYR A 175 18.37 7.41 5.94
CA TYR A 175 19.18 8.62 5.93
C TYR A 175 18.32 9.86 6.11
N GLU A 176 17.26 9.98 5.32
CA GLU A 176 16.39 11.15 5.33
C GLU A 176 15.55 11.28 6.60
N LEU A 177 15.06 10.16 7.14
CA LEU A 177 14.29 10.14 8.38
C LEU A 177 15.15 10.41 9.62
N LYS A 178 16.40 9.92 9.63
CA LYS A 178 17.37 10.22 10.72
C LYS A 178 17.63 11.72 10.83
N LYS A 179 17.81 12.42 9.70
CA LYS A 179 17.99 13.87 9.67
C LYS A 179 16.80 14.63 10.27
N ARG A 180 15.59 14.07 10.18
CA ARG A 180 14.34 14.66 10.67
C ARG A 180 13.98 14.20 12.08
N GLY A 181 14.87 13.48 12.78
CA GLY A 181 14.67 13.05 14.16
C GLY A 181 13.68 11.89 14.33
N VAL A 182 13.31 11.19 13.26
CA VAL A 182 12.47 9.99 13.32
C VAL A 182 13.27 8.87 13.98
N ARG A 183 12.79 8.36 15.12
CA ARG A 183 13.51 7.34 15.90
C ARG A 183 13.10 5.91 15.57
N LYS A 184 11.90 5.71 15.03
CA LYS A 184 11.32 4.39 14.76
C LYS A 184 10.32 4.49 13.61
N LEU A 185 10.30 3.49 12.74
CA LEU A 185 9.28 3.33 11.71
C LEU A 185 9.13 1.85 11.36
N LYS A 186 7.92 1.31 11.45
CA LYS A 186 7.60 -0.04 11.00
C LYS A 186 7.59 -0.08 9.47
N VAL A 187 8.33 -1.01 8.89
CA VAL A 187 8.41 -1.19 7.44
C VAL A 187 8.31 -2.66 7.04
N VAL A 188 7.84 -2.89 5.82
CA VAL A 188 7.97 -4.19 5.13
C VAL A 188 9.02 -4.02 4.04
N TYR A 189 10.10 -4.81 4.11
CA TYR A 189 11.21 -4.74 3.18
C TYR A 189 11.73 -6.13 2.83
N SER A 190 12.51 -6.25 1.76
CA SER A 190 13.11 -7.51 1.33
C SER A 190 14.62 -7.52 1.52
N LYS A 191 15.15 -8.66 1.94
CA LYS A 191 16.58 -9.01 1.93
C LYS A 191 17.07 -9.52 0.56
N GLU A 192 16.19 -9.58 -0.43
CA GLU A 192 16.56 -9.90 -1.80
C GLU A 192 17.24 -8.71 -2.47
N LYS A 193 18.39 -8.95 -3.09
CA LYS A 193 19.03 -7.95 -3.97
C LYS A 193 18.13 -7.71 -5.18
N PRO A 194 17.81 -6.44 -5.52
CA PRO A 194 17.05 -6.17 -6.74
C PRO A 194 17.77 -6.73 -7.97
N ILE A 195 17.00 -7.40 -8.84
CA ILE A 195 17.48 -7.89 -10.13
C ILE A 195 17.65 -6.68 -11.07
N THR A 196 18.68 -6.67 -11.88
CA THR A 196 18.79 -5.71 -12.98
C THR A 196 17.78 -6.11 -14.06
N PRO A 197 16.78 -5.26 -14.37
CA PRO A 197 15.83 -5.57 -15.44
C PRO A 197 16.53 -5.73 -16.77
N ALA A 198 15.99 -6.58 -17.63
CA ALA A 198 16.42 -6.65 -19.04
C ALA A 198 16.25 -5.27 -19.68
N ASP A 199 17.29 -4.79 -20.36
CA ASP A 199 17.25 -3.52 -21.10
C ASP A 199 16.68 -3.75 -22.50
N ASP A 200 15.41 -4.18 -22.56
CA ASP A 200 14.70 -4.39 -23.81
C ASP A 200 13.76 -3.21 -24.06
N MET A 201 14.17 -2.32 -24.94
CA MET A 201 13.42 -1.13 -25.31
C MET A 201 12.09 -1.46 -25.99
N ALA A 202 11.95 -2.61 -26.65
CA ALA A 202 10.74 -3.02 -27.36
C ALA A 202 9.56 -3.31 -26.41
N ILE A 203 9.85 -3.77 -25.18
CA ILE A 203 8.83 -4.05 -24.14
C ILE A 203 8.74 -2.97 -23.06
N SER A 204 9.53 -1.89 -23.19
CA SER A 204 9.55 -0.82 -22.18
C SER A 204 8.43 0.18 -22.40
N CYS A 205 7.63 0.44 -21.35
CA CYS A 205 6.66 1.55 -21.34
C CYS A 205 7.30 2.94 -21.58
N LYS A 206 8.61 3.06 -21.54
CA LYS A 206 9.31 4.30 -21.87
C LYS A 206 9.12 4.70 -23.34
N GLN A 207 9.17 3.74 -24.27
CA GLN A 207 9.02 3.99 -25.70
C GLN A 207 7.61 3.73 -26.21
N HIS A 208 6.94 2.73 -25.67
CA HIS A 208 5.60 2.33 -26.08
C HIS A 208 4.60 2.53 -24.93
N CYS A 209 4.29 3.80 -24.63
CA CYS A 209 3.37 4.13 -23.57
C CYS A 209 1.93 3.75 -23.94
N VAL A 210 1.35 2.80 -23.21
CA VAL A 210 -0.06 2.36 -23.32
C VAL A 210 -0.92 2.94 -22.19
N CYS A 211 -0.48 4.06 -21.59
CA CYS A 211 -1.26 4.73 -20.54
C CYS A 211 -2.57 5.28 -21.11
N PRO A 212 -3.68 5.17 -20.36
CA PRO A 212 -4.97 5.74 -20.77
C PRO A 212 -4.89 7.25 -21.03
N PRO A 213 -5.74 7.80 -21.91
CA PRO A 213 -5.82 9.23 -22.13
C PRO A 213 -6.07 10.00 -20.83
N GLY A 214 -5.42 11.17 -20.68
CA GLY A 214 -5.53 12.01 -19.47
C GLY A 214 -4.71 11.54 -18.28
N THR A 215 -3.84 10.54 -18.40
CA THR A 215 -2.87 10.19 -17.36
C THR A 215 -1.86 11.32 -17.19
N LYS A 216 -1.85 11.95 -16.00
CA LYS A 216 -0.99 13.11 -15.69
C LYS A 216 0.50 12.73 -15.61
N ARG A 217 0.81 11.55 -15.07
CA ARG A 217 2.19 11.06 -14.89
C ARG A 217 2.43 9.82 -15.75
N LYS A 218 3.09 10.02 -16.88
CA LYS A 218 3.41 8.94 -17.81
C LYS A 218 4.66 8.17 -17.36
N CYS A 219 4.70 6.88 -17.68
CA CYS A 219 5.88 6.02 -17.46
C CYS A 219 7.14 6.56 -18.17
N THR A 220 6.96 7.31 -19.24
CA THR A 220 8.04 7.96 -20.01
C THR A 220 8.86 8.96 -19.19
N HIS A 221 8.29 9.53 -18.13
CA HIS A 221 8.99 10.50 -17.26
C HIS A 221 9.82 9.83 -16.15
N ARG A 222 9.74 8.51 -15.99
CA ARG A 222 10.52 7.78 -14.99
C ARG A 222 11.92 7.47 -15.52
N ASN A 223 12.94 7.64 -14.68
CA ASN A 223 14.32 7.25 -15.03
C ASN A 223 14.43 5.76 -15.37
N GLN A 224 13.71 4.91 -14.62
CA GLN A 224 13.62 3.49 -14.85
C GLN A 224 12.21 2.99 -14.51
N VAL A 225 11.65 2.11 -15.34
CA VAL A 225 10.41 1.38 -15.04
C VAL A 225 10.82 0.05 -14.41
N PRO A 226 10.54 -0.18 -13.11
CA PRO A 226 10.94 -1.42 -12.46
C PRO A 226 10.15 -2.60 -13.01
N GLY A 227 10.80 -3.75 -13.17
CA GLY A 227 10.13 -5.03 -13.39
C GLY A 227 9.27 -5.41 -12.19
N SER A 228 8.18 -6.12 -12.44
CA SER A 228 7.29 -6.60 -11.39
C SER A 228 6.50 -7.83 -11.85
N ASN A 229 5.97 -8.58 -10.89
CA ASN A 229 5.20 -9.80 -11.08
C ASN A 229 3.97 -9.82 -10.16
N ALA A 230 3.13 -10.85 -10.29
CA ALA A 230 1.87 -10.93 -9.55
C ALA A 230 2.05 -11.24 -8.06
N PHE A 231 3.10 -11.94 -7.68
CA PHE A 231 3.22 -12.57 -6.35
C PHE A 231 4.09 -11.78 -5.38
N VAL A 232 5.04 -10.97 -5.82
CA VAL A 232 5.89 -10.19 -4.91
C VAL A 232 5.13 -9.02 -4.28
N PRO A 233 4.57 -8.05 -5.03
CA PRO A 233 3.87 -6.94 -4.41
C PRO A 233 2.58 -7.36 -3.68
N SER A 234 1.92 -8.44 -4.13
CA SER A 234 0.73 -8.97 -3.45
C SER A 234 1.04 -9.50 -2.06
N VAL A 235 2.11 -10.29 -1.92
CA VAL A 235 2.55 -10.80 -0.62
C VAL A 235 2.94 -9.65 0.32
N VAL A 236 3.62 -8.62 -0.18
CA VAL A 236 3.93 -7.41 0.62
C VAL A 236 2.64 -6.76 1.13
N GLY A 237 1.63 -6.60 0.27
CA GLY A 237 0.34 -6.03 0.66
C GLY A 237 -0.39 -6.85 1.72
N LEU A 238 -0.35 -8.18 1.61
CA LEU A 238 -0.94 -9.09 2.59
C LEU A 238 -0.20 -9.06 3.94
N ILE A 239 1.14 -8.99 3.94
CA ILE A 239 1.94 -8.81 5.16
C ILE A 239 1.56 -7.49 5.86
N ILE A 240 1.47 -6.39 5.11
CA ILE A 240 1.08 -5.08 5.65
C ILE A 240 -0.30 -5.15 6.28
N ALA A 241 -1.30 -5.72 5.59
CA ALA A 241 -2.65 -5.86 6.12
C ALA A 241 -2.67 -6.68 7.42
N GLY A 242 -1.92 -7.78 7.47
CA GLY A 242 -1.80 -8.60 8.69
C GLY A 242 -1.18 -7.83 9.86
N GLU A 243 -0.18 -6.97 9.61
CA GLU A 243 0.40 -6.10 10.65
C GLU A 243 -0.59 -5.04 11.12
N VAL A 244 -1.31 -4.38 10.20
CA VAL A 244 -2.36 -3.40 10.55
C VAL A 244 -3.42 -4.04 11.43
N ILE A 245 -3.94 -5.21 11.06
CA ILE A 245 -4.95 -5.94 11.83
C ILE A 245 -4.42 -6.28 13.23
N LYS A 246 -3.21 -6.82 13.35
CA LYS A 246 -2.60 -7.16 14.63
C LYS A 246 -2.40 -5.93 15.52
N ASP A 247 -1.97 -4.82 14.96
CA ASP A 247 -1.75 -3.58 15.70
C ASP A 247 -3.08 -2.98 16.20
N ILE A 248 -4.12 -2.91 15.36
CA ILE A 248 -5.45 -2.38 15.72
C ILE A 248 -6.11 -3.26 16.79
N THR A 249 -6.06 -4.57 16.62
CA THR A 249 -6.70 -5.51 17.55
C THR A 249 -5.91 -5.71 18.85
N GLY A 250 -4.62 -5.37 18.85
CA GLY A 250 -3.70 -5.69 19.95
C GLY A 250 -3.35 -7.18 20.00
N PHE A 251 -3.66 -7.96 18.96
CA PHE A 251 -3.41 -9.39 18.91
C PHE A 251 -1.91 -9.71 18.84
N ARG A 252 -1.39 -10.42 19.82
CA ARG A 252 0.03 -10.80 19.94
C ARG A 252 0.31 -12.29 19.73
N GLY A 253 -0.66 -13.02 19.21
CA GLY A 253 -0.62 -14.48 19.11
C GLY A 253 -0.94 -15.15 20.45
N VAL A 254 -1.29 -16.42 20.39
CA VAL A 254 -1.39 -17.27 21.59
C VAL A 254 0.04 -17.61 22.00
N LYS A 255 0.40 -17.35 23.25
CA LYS A 255 1.67 -17.81 23.85
C LYS A 255 1.70 -19.30 23.98
#